data_ff2908255f8209522db29c5d665f5caa
#
_entry.id   ff2908255f8209522db29c5d665f5caa
#
_cell.length_a   1.000
_cell.length_b   1.000
_cell.length_c   1.000
_cell.angle_alpha   90.00
_cell.angle_beta   90.00
_cell.angle_gamma   90.00
#
_symmetry.space_group_name_H-M   'P 1'
#
loop_
_entity.id
_entity.type
_entity.pdbx_description
1 polymer ?
#
loop_
_entity_poly.entity_id
_entity_poly.type
_entity_poly.pdbx_seq_one_letter_code
_entity_poly.pdbx_strand_id
1 'polypeptide(L)'
;MSAILITGGAGFIGSHLSERLLGLGHEVIVIDNFDPFYDPHIKRQNIHEAAQHPRYMLMEGDIRDEEFVNFVFQRHKAETVVHLAARAGVRPSIEQPVLYNDVNVRGTAIVLEGCRKAGIKKFIFGSSSSVYGNAGKVPFSESDNVDSPVSPYAATKKAGELLCYTYHHLYGISVHCLRFFTVFGPRQRPEMAIHKFTRMIENGEELTQYGDGKSSRDYTYIDDIIDGVVASIEKVSGHEVINLGESRTTSLSELIRKLESLLGKKAQVKIFPDQPGDVERTYADISKASTILGYSPRFAIDEGLKRFVEWYRKGERR
;
A
#
# COMPACT_ATOMS: atom_id res chain seq x y z
N MET A 1 7.07 19.73 -14.44
CA MET A 1 6.65 18.52 -15.18
C MET A 1 7.82 17.56 -15.08
N SER A 2 7.66 16.41 -14.46
CA SER A 2 8.72 15.42 -14.26
C SER A 2 8.21 14.03 -14.66
N ALA A 3 9.11 13.13 -15.01
CA ALA A 3 8.80 11.72 -15.26
C ALA A 3 8.93 10.94 -13.95
N ILE A 4 7.88 10.21 -13.58
CA ILE A 4 7.81 9.42 -12.35
C ILE A 4 7.57 7.97 -12.72
N LEU A 5 8.45 7.08 -12.23
CA LEU A 5 8.31 5.65 -12.42
C LEU A 5 7.66 5.03 -11.19
N ILE A 6 6.59 4.26 -11.42
CA ILE A 6 5.84 3.55 -10.36
C ILE A 6 5.95 2.06 -10.60
N THR A 7 6.53 1.31 -9.68
CA THR A 7 6.43 -0.15 -9.71
C THR A 7 5.18 -0.58 -8.94
N GLY A 8 4.46 -1.58 -9.45
CA GLY A 8 3.16 -1.98 -8.90
C GLY A 8 2.04 -0.99 -9.22
N GLY A 9 2.16 -0.27 -10.33
CA GLY A 9 1.25 0.81 -10.71
C GLY A 9 -0.15 0.35 -11.15
N ALA A 10 -0.35 -0.93 -11.46
CA ALA A 10 -1.67 -1.48 -11.74
C ALA A 10 -2.41 -1.97 -10.48
N GLY A 11 -1.73 -1.97 -9.33
CA GLY A 11 -2.33 -2.30 -8.05
C GLY A 11 -3.25 -1.21 -7.50
N PHE A 12 -3.81 -1.47 -6.31
CA PHE A 12 -4.73 -0.56 -5.63
C PHE A 12 -4.16 0.86 -5.45
N ILE A 13 -3.07 1.00 -4.70
CA ILE A 13 -2.46 2.32 -4.42
C ILE A 13 -1.83 2.90 -5.68
N GLY A 14 -1.13 2.07 -6.46
CA GLY A 14 -0.40 2.51 -7.65
C GLY A 14 -1.30 3.09 -8.74
N SER A 15 -2.50 2.53 -8.96
CA SER A 15 -3.44 3.06 -9.96
C SER A 15 -4.02 4.42 -9.58
N HIS A 16 -4.36 4.64 -8.31
CA HIS A 16 -4.78 5.95 -7.81
C HIS A 16 -3.65 6.99 -7.89
N LEU A 17 -2.43 6.59 -7.54
CA LEU A 17 -1.27 7.46 -7.66
C LEU A 17 -1.01 7.87 -9.11
N SER A 18 -1.09 6.91 -10.05
CA SER A 18 -0.91 7.17 -11.47
C SER A 18 -1.89 8.23 -11.97
N GLU A 19 -3.18 8.09 -11.68
CA GLU A 19 -4.20 9.06 -12.08
C GLU A 19 -3.96 10.45 -11.45
N ARG A 20 -3.61 10.49 -10.16
CA ARG A 20 -3.30 11.75 -9.47
C ARG A 20 -2.11 12.47 -10.13
N LEU A 21 -1.02 11.76 -10.42
CA LEU A 21 0.17 12.33 -11.03
C LEU A 21 -0.07 12.81 -12.48
N LEU A 22 -0.84 12.04 -13.26
CA LEU A 22 -1.27 12.48 -14.59
C LEU A 22 -2.10 13.77 -14.53
N GLY A 23 -3.04 13.87 -13.57
CA GLY A 23 -3.83 15.07 -13.31
C GLY A 23 -2.98 16.28 -12.90
N LEU A 24 -1.85 16.06 -12.22
CA LEU A 24 -0.87 17.09 -11.85
C LEU A 24 0.08 17.45 -13.02
N GLY A 25 -0.04 16.77 -14.15
CA GLY A 25 0.74 17.08 -15.35
C GLY A 25 2.06 16.32 -15.48
N HIS A 26 2.32 15.33 -14.64
CA HIS A 26 3.51 14.48 -14.72
C HIS A 26 3.43 13.46 -15.86
N GLU A 27 4.58 12.95 -16.28
CA GLU A 27 4.71 11.73 -17.06
C GLU A 27 4.77 10.52 -16.10
N VAL A 28 4.00 9.47 -16.36
CA VAL A 28 3.92 8.31 -15.49
C VAL A 28 4.33 7.06 -16.25
N ILE A 29 5.42 6.43 -15.80
CA ILE A 29 5.90 5.14 -16.28
C ILE A 29 5.55 4.09 -15.23
N VAL A 30 4.82 3.06 -15.62
CA VAL A 30 4.38 1.99 -14.71
C VAL A 30 5.08 0.69 -15.06
N ILE A 31 5.63 0.02 -14.05
CA ILE A 31 6.04 -1.40 -14.12
C ILE A 31 5.06 -2.22 -13.30
N ASP A 32 4.42 -3.21 -13.92
CA ASP A 32 3.59 -4.22 -13.23
C ASP A 32 3.65 -5.54 -14.01
N ASN A 33 3.71 -6.66 -13.29
CA ASN A 33 3.73 -7.99 -13.90
C ASN A 33 2.34 -8.65 -13.90
N PHE A 34 1.32 -7.96 -13.43
CA PHE A 34 -0.04 -8.47 -13.25
C PHE A 34 -0.09 -9.82 -12.51
N ASP A 35 0.75 -9.97 -11.47
CA ASP A 35 0.85 -11.18 -10.65
C ASP A 35 -0.54 -11.69 -10.24
N PRO A 36 -0.83 -13.00 -10.38
CA PRO A 36 -2.15 -13.59 -10.13
C PRO A 36 -2.49 -13.78 -8.64
N PHE A 37 -1.88 -13.01 -7.74
CA PHE A 37 -2.24 -12.99 -6.31
C PHE A 37 -3.74 -12.70 -6.09
N TYR A 38 -4.30 -11.85 -6.92
CA TYR A 38 -5.73 -11.71 -7.18
C TYR A 38 -5.94 -11.52 -8.69
N ASP A 39 -7.18 -11.65 -9.16
CA ASP A 39 -7.49 -11.64 -10.58
C ASP A 39 -6.80 -10.49 -11.35
N PRO A 40 -5.90 -10.80 -12.30
CA PRO A 40 -5.20 -9.78 -13.10
C PRO A 40 -6.15 -8.88 -13.90
N HIS A 41 -7.35 -9.34 -14.21
CA HIS A 41 -8.37 -8.53 -14.89
C HIS A 41 -8.74 -7.29 -14.08
N ILE A 42 -8.86 -7.42 -12.75
CA ILE A 42 -9.11 -6.29 -11.85
C ILE A 42 -8.00 -5.25 -11.97
N LYS A 43 -6.72 -5.69 -12.04
CA LYS A 43 -5.59 -4.76 -12.22
C LYS A 43 -5.64 -4.03 -13.56
N ARG A 44 -6.01 -4.73 -14.63
CA ARG A 44 -6.17 -4.11 -15.95
C ARG A 44 -7.33 -3.10 -15.97
N GLN A 45 -8.43 -3.39 -15.28
CA GLN A 45 -9.51 -2.43 -15.08
C GLN A 45 -9.07 -1.21 -14.29
N ASN A 46 -8.25 -1.38 -13.24
CA ASN A 46 -7.75 -0.27 -12.42
C ASN A 46 -7.00 0.79 -13.23
N ILE A 47 -6.29 0.39 -14.28
CA ILE A 47 -5.47 1.30 -15.11
C ILE A 47 -6.13 1.66 -16.43
N HIS A 48 -7.35 1.17 -16.71
CA HIS A 48 -7.99 1.32 -18.03
C HIS A 48 -8.07 2.78 -18.48
N GLU A 49 -8.50 3.68 -17.58
CA GLU A 49 -8.62 5.12 -17.89
C GLU A 49 -7.23 5.77 -18.00
N ALA A 50 -6.32 5.48 -17.07
CA ALA A 50 -4.97 6.03 -17.11
C ALA A 50 -4.21 5.60 -18.37
N ALA A 51 -4.41 4.37 -18.85
CA ALA A 51 -3.75 3.84 -20.05
C ALA A 51 -4.14 4.58 -21.36
N GLN A 52 -5.26 5.32 -21.37
CA GLN A 52 -5.65 6.16 -22.49
C GLN A 52 -4.93 7.52 -22.49
N HIS A 53 -4.26 7.87 -21.40
CA HIS A 53 -3.63 9.17 -21.27
C HIS A 53 -2.28 9.20 -22.00
N PRO A 54 -1.98 10.22 -22.85
CA PRO A 54 -0.77 10.26 -23.69
C PRO A 54 0.55 10.32 -22.90
N ARG A 55 0.49 10.66 -21.61
CA ARG A 55 1.66 10.68 -20.69
C ARG A 55 1.72 9.47 -19.76
N TYR A 56 0.90 8.45 -20.00
CA TYR A 56 0.96 7.19 -19.27
C TYR A 56 1.68 6.14 -20.12
N MET A 57 2.59 5.41 -19.53
CA MET A 57 3.30 4.33 -20.19
C MET A 57 3.33 3.10 -19.28
N LEU A 58 2.81 1.99 -19.81
CA LEU A 58 2.87 0.68 -19.15
C LEU A 58 4.02 -0.15 -19.70
N MET A 59 4.88 -0.61 -18.80
CA MET A 59 5.95 -1.58 -19.04
C MET A 59 5.59 -2.86 -18.28
N GLU A 60 5.03 -3.83 -19.00
CA GLU A 60 4.62 -5.10 -18.39
C GLU A 60 5.84 -5.99 -18.16
N GLY A 61 6.14 -6.28 -16.89
CA GLY A 61 7.28 -7.10 -16.51
C GLY A 61 7.49 -7.18 -15.00
N ASP A 62 8.40 -8.05 -14.60
CA ASP A 62 8.66 -8.39 -13.21
C ASP A 62 9.87 -7.62 -12.67
N ILE A 63 9.75 -7.08 -11.46
CA ILE A 63 10.84 -6.37 -10.77
C ILE A 63 12.01 -7.29 -10.42
N ARG A 64 11.83 -8.61 -10.46
CA ARG A 64 12.89 -9.61 -10.24
C ARG A 64 13.74 -9.87 -11.49
N ASP A 65 13.28 -9.43 -12.65
CA ASP A 65 14.05 -9.49 -13.90
C ASP A 65 14.97 -8.26 -13.98
N GLU A 66 16.24 -8.49 -13.70
CA GLU A 66 17.26 -7.43 -13.68
C GLU A 66 17.49 -6.80 -15.06
N GLU A 67 17.43 -7.60 -16.14
CA GLU A 67 17.63 -7.10 -17.49
C GLU A 67 16.47 -6.20 -17.91
N PHE A 68 15.24 -6.63 -17.62
CA PHE A 68 14.05 -5.84 -17.87
C PHE A 68 14.06 -4.52 -17.07
N VAL A 69 14.34 -4.57 -15.77
CA VAL A 69 14.42 -3.36 -14.94
C VAL A 69 15.49 -2.40 -15.46
N ASN A 70 16.69 -2.88 -15.75
CA ASN A 70 17.75 -2.06 -16.30
C ASN A 70 17.36 -1.45 -17.66
N PHE A 71 16.70 -2.22 -18.54
CA PHE A 71 16.20 -1.72 -19.82
C PHE A 71 15.21 -0.55 -19.62
N VAL A 72 14.22 -0.70 -18.75
CA VAL A 72 13.21 0.34 -18.49
C VAL A 72 13.86 1.59 -17.93
N PHE A 73 14.77 1.46 -16.95
CA PHE A 73 15.40 2.58 -16.27
C PHE A 73 16.36 3.37 -17.20
N GLN A 74 17.05 2.69 -18.11
CA GLN A 74 17.91 3.35 -19.08
C GLN A 74 17.11 4.08 -20.18
N ARG A 75 15.99 3.49 -20.60
CA ARG A 75 15.17 4.03 -21.67
C ARG A 75 14.36 5.25 -21.22
N HIS A 76 13.86 5.22 -19.98
CA HIS A 76 12.97 6.22 -19.43
C HIS A 76 13.69 6.98 -18.31
N LYS A 77 14.05 8.23 -18.56
CA LYS A 77 14.76 9.10 -17.63
C LYS A 77 13.82 9.59 -16.50
N ALA A 78 13.38 8.67 -15.64
CA ALA A 78 12.57 9.06 -14.49
C ALA A 78 13.39 9.88 -13.49
N GLU A 79 12.79 10.93 -12.94
CA GLU A 79 13.39 11.74 -11.89
C GLU A 79 13.19 11.14 -10.50
N THR A 80 12.07 10.43 -10.33
CA THR A 80 11.67 9.81 -9.07
C THR A 80 11.12 8.41 -9.33
N VAL A 81 11.47 7.48 -8.47
CA VAL A 81 10.86 6.13 -8.44
C VAL A 81 9.98 6.00 -7.21
N VAL A 82 8.74 5.54 -7.40
CA VAL A 82 7.83 5.13 -6.34
C VAL A 82 7.68 3.62 -6.39
N HIS A 83 8.28 2.93 -5.43
CA HIS A 83 8.33 1.48 -5.39
C HIS A 83 7.22 0.91 -4.52
N LEU A 84 6.10 0.50 -5.17
CA LEU A 84 4.93 -0.09 -4.53
C LEU A 84 4.77 -1.59 -4.85
N ALA A 85 5.50 -2.10 -5.86
CA ALA A 85 5.45 -3.52 -6.22
C ALA A 85 5.93 -4.38 -5.05
N ALA A 86 5.07 -5.28 -4.60
CA ALA A 86 5.34 -6.22 -3.53
C ALA A 86 4.29 -7.32 -3.46
N ARG A 87 4.67 -8.47 -2.93
CA ARG A 87 3.70 -9.42 -2.37
C ARG A 87 3.25 -8.89 -1.03
N ALA A 88 1.96 -8.63 -0.86
CA ALA A 88 1.40 -8.06 0.33
C ALA A 88 0.51 -9.08 1.09
N GLY A 89 0.30 -8.83 2.39
CA GLY A 89 -0.52 -9.67 3.25
C GLY A 89 0.29 -10.52 4.21
N VAL A 90 -0.08 -10.46 5.49
CA VAL A 90 0.59 -11.19 6.58
C VAL A 90 0.39 -12.70 6.43
N ARG A 91 -0.88 -13.15 6.33
CA ARG A 91 -1.21 -14.58 6.30
C ARG A 91 -0.61 -15.32 5.09
N PRO A 92 -0.74 -14.85 3.84
CA PRO A 92 -0.10 -15.52 2.71
C PRO A 92 1.42 -15.55 2.80
N SER A 93 2.04 -14.62 3.53
CA SER A 93 3.49 -14.64 3.74
C SER A 93 3.97 -15.78 4.61
N ILE A 94 3.13 -16.26 5.54
CA ILE A 94 3.43 -17.41 6.39
C ILE A 94 3.45 -18.68 5.54
N GLU A 95 2.54 -18.79 4.56
CA GLU A 95 2.43 -19.93 3.66
C GLU A 95 3.53 -19.94 2.59
N GLN A 96 3.97 -18.76 2.12
CA GLN A 96 4.91 -18.59 1.00
C GLN A 96 6.12 -17.69 1.34
N PRO A 97 6.85 -17.93 2.43
CA PRO A 97 7.88 -17.00 2.91
C PRO A 97 9.02 -16.78 1.91
N VAL A 98 9.41 -17.81 1.16
CA VAL A 98 10.48 -17.71 0.15
C VAL A 98 10.07 -16.78 -0.99
N LEU A 99 8.85 -16.89 -1.49
CA LEU A 99 8.33 -16.02 -2.54
C LEU A 99 8.27 -14.56 -2.07
N TYR A 100 7.88 -14.32 -0.82
CA TYR A 100 7.86 -12.96 -0.27
C TYR A 100 9.27 -12.36 -0.17
N ASN A 101 10.29 -13.14 0.20
CA ASN A 101 11.68 -12.69 0.18
C ASN A 101 12.16 -12.40 -1.25
N ASP A 102 11.87 -13.27 -2.20
CA ASP A 102 12.30 -13.10 -3.59
C ASP A 102 11.69 -11.83 -4.20
N VAL A 103 10.38 -11.61 -4.04
CA VAL A 103 9.73 -10.42 -4.59
C VAL A 103 10.09 -9.16 -3.82
N ASN A 104 9.93 -9.17 -2.48
CA ASN A 104 9.98 -7.94 -1.68
C ASN A 104 11.40 -7.51 -1.32
N VAL A 105 12.35 -8.44 -1.16
CA VAL A 105 13.74 -8.10 -0.81
C VAL A 105 14.62 -8.08 -2.05
N ARG A 106 14.70 -9.19 -2.79
CA ARG A 106 15.51 -9.24 -4.01
C ARG A 106 14.99 -8.26 -5.07
N GLY A 107 13.66 -8.21 -5.31
CA GLY A 107 13.05 -7.26 -6.24
C GLY A 107 13.35 -5.81 -5.87
N THR A 108 13.23 -5.44 -4.58
CA THR A 108 13.59 -4.09 -4.08
C THR A 108 15.08 -3.78 -4.33
N ALA A 109 15.98 -4.74 -4.09
CA ALA A 109 17.39 -4.54 -4.34
C ALA A 109 17.68 -4.29 -5.83
N ILE A 110 17.02 -5.02 -6.75
CA ILE A 110 17.16 -4.83 -8.20
C ILE A 110 16.67 -3.44 -8.61
N VAL A 111 15.52 -2.99 -8.08
CA VAL A 111 14.97 -1.64 -8.39
C VAL A 111 15.90 -0.54 -7.87
N LEU A 112 16.43 -0.66 -6.65
CA LEU A 112 17.41 0.29 -6.11
C LEU A 112 18.70 0.32 -6.92
N GLU A 113 19.21 -0.84 -7.35
CA GLU A 113 20.40 -0.94 -8.20
C GLU A 113 20.14 -0.33 -9.58
N GLY A 114 18.94 -0.50 -10.13
CA GLY A 114 18.48 0.20 -11.34
C GLY A 114 18.53 1.73 -11.17
N CYS A 115 18.02 2.25 -10.02
CA CYS A 115 18.12 3.68 -9.71
C CYS A 115 19.58 4.16 -9.69
N ARG A 116 20.46 3.41 -9.02
CA ARG A 116 21.88 3.74 -8.93
C ARG A 116 22.54 3.80 -10.32
N LYS A 117 22.32 2.78 -11.14
CA LYS A 117 22.90 2.68 -12.51
C LYS A 117 22.36 3.79 -13.43
N ALA A 118 21.09 4.15 -13.30
CA ALA A 118 20.44 5.21 -14.09
C ALA A 118 20.68 6.63 -13.55
N GLY A 119 21.34 6.77 -12.39
CA GLY A 119 21.61 8.07 -11.76
C GLY A 119 20.38 8.72 -11.10
N ILE A 120 19.28 7.96 -10.86
CA ILE A 120 18.09 8.46 -10.22
C ILE A 120 18.35 8.70 -8.73
N LYS A 121 18.00 9.88 -8.22
CA LYS A 121 18.35 10.33 -6.88
C LYS A 121 17.18 10.44 -5.91
N LYS A 122 15.95 10.16 -6.35
CA LYS A 122 14.74 10.24 -5.54
C LYS A 122 14.01 8.91 -5.54
N PHE A 123 13.76 8.35 -4.36
CA PHE A 123 13.13 7.04 -4.20
C PHE A 123 12.10 7.07 -3.07
N ILE A 124 10.88 6.65 -3.37
CA ILE A 124 9.81 6.48 -2.37
C ILE A 124 9.53 5.00 -2.23
N PHE A 125 9.67 4.48 -1.02
CA PHE A 125 9.46 3.07 -0.72
C PHE A 125 8.13 2.84 0.02
N GLY A 126 7.26 2.02 -0.54
CA GLY A 126 6.04 1.56 0.14
C GLY A 126 6.36 0.52 1.22
N SER A 127 6.57 0.98 2.45
CA SER A 127 6.69 0.13 3.64
C SER A 127 5.30 -0.18 4.23
N SER A 128 5.24 -0.65 5.47
CA SER A 128 3.99 -1.09 6.10
C SER A 128 4.04 -0.93 7.63
N SER A 129 2.92 -0.60 8.24
CA SER A 129 2.74 -0.66 9.70
C SER A 129 2.94 -2.05 10.28
N SER A 130 2.92 -3.11 9.46
CA SER A 130 3.23 -4.48 9.92
C SER A 130 4.62 -4.63 10.53
N VAL A 131 5.56 -3.72 10.23
CA VAL A 131 6.92 -3.72 10.81
C VAL A 131 6.91 -3.51 12.34
N TYR A 132 5.86 -2.88 12.87
CA TYR A 132 5.71 -2.68 14.32
C TYR A 132 5.38 -3.96 15.09
N GLY A 133 4.89 -4.98 14.39
CA GLY A 133 4.53 -6.25 15.02
C GLY A 133 3.50 -6.06 16.15
N ASN A 134 3.74 -6.75 17.26
CA ASN A 134 2.92 -6.67 18.49
C ASN A 134 3.53 -5.69 19.51
N ALA A 135 3.97 -4.50 19.07
CA ALA A 135 4.46 -3.49 20.00
C ALA A 135 3.37 -3.12 21.02
N GLY A 136 3.71 -3.21 22.31
CA GLY A 136 2.77 -2.99 23.40
C GLY A 136 2.36 -1.53 23.60
N LYS A 137 3.01 -0.57 22.91
CA LYS A 137 2.74 0.88 22.99
C LYS A 137 2.03 1.35 21.74
N VAL A 138 1.00 2.16 21.90
CA VAL A 138 0.32 2.90 20.83
C VAL A 138 0.16 4.36 21.26
N PRO A 139 0.15 5.34 20.33
CA PRO A 139 0.32 5.18 18.88
C PRO A 139 1.74 4.74 18.51
N PHE A 140 1.87 4.04 17.36
CA PHE A 140 3.16 3.62 16.81
C PHE A 140 3.92 4.80 16.25
N SER A 141 5.15 4.99 16.72
CA SER A 141 6.07 6.05 16.27
C SER A 141 7.20 5.46 15.44
N GLU A 142 7.71 6.23 14.50
CA GLU A 142 8.84 5.82 13.65
C GLU A 142 10.13 5.59 14.46
N SER A 143 10.22 6.12 15.68
CA SER A 143 11.31 5.90 16.64
C SER A 143 11.18 4.58 17.42
N ASP A 144 10.04 3.89 17.32
CA ASP A 144 9.86 2.61 18.02
C ASP A 144 10.75 1.53 17.41
N ASN A 145 11.22 0.61 18.26
CA ASN A 145 11.99 -0.52 17.81
C ASN A 145 11.11 -1.47 16.98
N VAL A 146 11.56 -1.82 15.78
CA VAL A 146 10.89 -2.70 14.83
C VAL A 146 11.74 -3.91 14.43
N ASP A 147 12.62 -4.38 15.31
CA ASP A 147 13.54 -5.49 15.06
C ASP A 147 12.94 -6.87 15.37
N SER A 148 11.67 -6.91 15.80
CA SER A 148 10.95 -8.15 16.12
C SER A 148 9.68 -8.31 15.27
N PRO A 149 9.79 -8.43 13.93
CA PRO A 149 8.65 -8.62 13.06
C PRO A 149 7.95 -9.95 13.33
N VAL A 150 6.62 -9.97 13.35
CA VAL A 150 5.80 -11.16 13.66
C VAL A 150 5.31 -11.91 12.43
N SER A 151 5.79 -11.55 11.24
CA SER A 151 5.48 -12.25 10.00
C SER A 151 6.60 -12.09 8.96
N PRO A 152 6.73 -13.04 8.01
CA PRO A 152 7.66 -12.90 6.88
C PRO A 152 7.41 -11.62 6.07
N TYR A 153 6.15 -11.22 5.86
CA TYR A 153 5.82 -9.95 5.20
C TYR A 153 6.42 -8.74 5.94
N ALA A 154 6.22 -8.66 7.26
CA ALA A 154 6.79 -7.58 8.07
C ALA A 154 8.32 -7.56 7.99
N ALA A 155 8.96 -8.74 8.09
CA ALA A 155 10.40 -8.88 7.96
C ALA A 155 10.91 -8.38 6.60
N THR A 156 10.22 -8.72 5.50
CA THR A 156 10.63 -8.27 4.16
C THR A 156 10.45 -6.76 3.97
N LYS A 157 9.42 -6.14 4.57
CA LYS A 157 9.24 -4.68 4.54
C LYS A 157 10.33 -3.97 5.34
N LYS A 158 10.67 -4.49 6.53
CA LYS A 158 11.80 -3.96 7.31
C LYS A 158 13.13 -4.12 6.56
N ALA A 159 13.38 -5.25 5.92
CA ALA A 159 14.56 -5.46 5.08
C ALA A 159 14.64 -4.42 3.94
N GLY A 160 13.51 -4.09 3.31
CA GLY A 160 13.42 -3.02 2.31
C GLY A 160 13.81 -1.65 2.86
N GLU A 161 13.36 -1.28 4.09
CA GLU A 161 13.78 -0.03 4.75
C GLU A 161 15.30 0.02 4.97
N LEU A 162 15.92 -1.11 5.38
CA LEU A 162 17.36 -1.21 5.58
C LEU A 162 18.15 -1.10 4.26
N LEU A 163 17.67 -1.72 3.18
CA LEU A 163 18.22 -1.56 1.84
C LEU A 163 18.15 -0.09 1.39
N CYS A 164 17.02 0.56 1.58
CA CYS A 164 16.83 1.97 1.28
C CYS A 164 17.86 2.85 2.02
N TYR A 165 18.04 2.64 3.32
CA TYR A 165 19.06 3.34 4.10
C TYR A 165 20.48 3.10 3.54
N THR A 166 20.81 1.85 3.20
CA THR A 166 22.12 1.48 2.64
C THR A 166 22.39 2.22 1.33
N TYR A 167 21.42 2.27 0.42
CA TYR A 167 21.57 2.99 -0.86
C TYR A 167 21.62 4.51 -0.69
N HIS A 168 20.89 5.05 0.29
CA HIS A 168 21.06 6.45 0.69
C HIS A 168 22.50 6.73 1.15
N HIS A 169 23.00 5.94 2.10
CA HIS A 169 24.33 6.14 2.69
C HIS A 169 25.46 6.02 1.66
N LEU A 170 25.42 4.98 0.82
CA LEU A 170 26.50 4.69 -0.13
C LEU A 170 26.46 5.54 -1.40
N TYR A 171 25.26 5.88 -1.89
CA TYR A 171 25.09 6.48 -3.21
C TYR A 171 24.37 7.82 -3.21
N GLY A 172 23.98 8.33 -2.05
CA GLY A 172 23.30 9.62 -1.91
C GLY A 172 21.92 9.66 -2.57
N ILE A 173 21.21 8.53 -2.64
CA ILE A 173 19.82 8.49 -3.09
C ILE A 173 18.97 9.03 -1.94
N SER A 174 18.18 10.06 -2.17
CA SER A 174 17.18 10.54 -1.20
C SER A 174 16.02 9.58 -1.14
N VAL A 175 15.65 9.13 0.07
CA VAL A 175 14.65 8.08 0.27
C VAL A 175 13.63 8.47 1.33
N HIS A 176 12.34 8.33 1.02
CA HIS A 176 11.29 8.25 2.02
C HIS A 176 10.71 6.83 2.05
N CYS A 177 10.77 6.17 3.22
CA CYS A 177 10.10 4.90 3.49
C CYS A 177 8.76 5.18 4.13
N LEU A 178 7.66 4.96 3.40
CA LEU A 178 6.31 5.27 3.86
C LEU A 178 5.67 4.03 4.49
N ARG A 179 5.48 4.03 5.81
CA ARG A 179 4.78 2.97 6.54
C ARG A 179 3.28 3.19 6.42
N PHE A 180 2.67 2.55 5.42
CA PHE A 180 1.22 2.59 5.24
C PHE A 180 0.51 1.83 6.36
N PHE A 181 -0.51 2.45 6.95
CA PHE A 181 -1.48 1.78 7.79
C PHE A 181 -2.55 1.12 6.93
N THR A 182 -3.70 0.75 7.49
CA THR A 182 -4.66 -0.04 6.70
C THR A 182 -5.38 0.83 5.68
N VAL A 183 -4.86 0.86 4.46
CA VAL A 183 -5.44 1.65 3.36
C VAL A 183 -6.74 1.03 2.87
N PHE A 184 -7.77 1.85 2.68
CA PHE A 184 -9.04 1.41 2.11
C PHE A 184 -9.64 2.44 1.14
N GLY A 185 -10.58 2.01 0.31
CA GLY A 185 -11.24 2.85 -0.68
C GLY A 185 -11.55 2.08 -1.98
N PRO A 186 -12.07 2.75 -3.00
CA PRO A 186 -12.28 2.17 -4.33
C PRO A 186 -11.05 1.42 -4.83
N ARG A 187 -11.23 0.32 -5.57
CA ARG A 187 -10.17 -0.58 -6.06
C ARG A 187 -9.39 -1.32 -4.96
N GLN A 188 -9.83 -1.27 -3.69
CA GLN A 188 -9.22 -2.09 -2.65
C GLN A 188 -9.24 -3.56 -3.06
N ARG A 189 -8.15 -4.27 -2.78
CA ARG A 189 -7.99 -5.69 -3.16
C ARG A 189 -9.09 -6.56 -2.55
N PRO A 190 -9.60 -7.56 -3.30
CA PRO A 190 -10.78 -8.36 -2.89
C PRO A 190 -10.63 -9.13 -1.57
N GLU A 191 -9.39 -9.52 -1.21
CA GLU A 191 -9.13 -10.28 0.02
C GLU A 191 -9.08 -9.41 1.28
N MET A 192 -9.01 -8.07 1.15
CA MET A 192 -8.96 -7.16 2.30
C MET A 192 -10.33 -7.01 2.97
N ALA A 193 -10.31 -6.80 4.28
CA ALA A 193 -11.48 -6.91 5.14
C ALA A 193 -12.72 -6.12 4.65
N ILE A 194 -12.56 -4.84 4.29
CA ILE A 194 -13.68 -3.99 3.87
C ILE A 194 -14.30 -4.53 2.58
N HIS A 195 -13.48 -4.88 1.58
CA HIS A 195 -13.97 -5.42 0.31
C HIS A 195 -14.63 -6.79 0.54
N LYS A 196 -13.93 -7.70 1.22
CA LYS A 196 -14.42 -9.04 1.52
C LYS A 196 -15.75 -9.01 2.28
N PHE A 197 -15.85 -8.19 3.33
CA PHE A 197 -17.06 -8.11 4.14
C PHE A 197 -18.21 -7.47 3.37
N THR A 198 -17.96 -6.43 2.58
CA THR A 198 -18.98 -5.84 1.71
C THR A 198 -19.57 -6.89 0.79
N ARG A 199 -18.73 -7.69 0.10
CA ARG A 199 -19.17 -8.76 -0.78
C ARG A 199 -20.01 -9.80 -0.02
N MET A 200 -19.52 -10.26 1.13
CA MET A 200 -20.20 -11.29 1.92
C MET A 200 -21.55 -10.80 2.43
N ILE A 201 -21.64 -9.55 2.91
CA ILE A 201 -22.91 -8.98 3.38
C ILE A 201 -23.88 -8.78 2.20
N GLU A 202 -23.41 -8.26 1.05
CA GLU A 202 -24.27 -8.08 -0.13
C GLU A 202 -24.86 -9.41 -0.62
N ASN A 203 -24.08 -10.48 -0.60
CA ASN A 203 -24.48 -11.80 -1.06
C ASN A 203 -25.20 -12.64 0.02
N GLY A 204 -25.30 -12.17 1.27
CA GLY A 204 -25.85 -12.95 2.38
C GLY A 204 -24.97 -14.14 2.79
N GLU A 205 -23.67 -14.09 2.49
CA GLU A 205 -22.69 -15.10 2.88
C GLU A 205 -22.32 -14.97 4.37
N GLU A 206 -21.96 -16.10 5.02
CA GLU A 206 -21.51 -16.12 6.42
C GLU A 206 -20.13 -15.43 6.55
N LEU A 207 -20.07 -14.36 7.35
CA LEU A 207 -18.88 -13.58 7.62
C LEU A 207 -18.06 -14.21 8.76
N THR A 208 -16.81 -14.56 8.50
CA THR A 208 -15.90 -15.08 9.52
C THR A 208 -15.30 -13.93 10.32
N GLN A 209 -15.56 -13.89 11.63
CA GLN A 209 -14.91 -13.03 12.59
C GLN A 209 -13.94 -13.83 13.46
N TYR A 210 -12.68 -13.39 13.53
CA TYR A 210 -11.71 -13.96 14.46
C TYR A 210 -11.67 -13.13 15.75
N GLY A 211 -11.65 -13.82 16.90
CA GLY A 211 -11.69 -13.19 18.21
C GLY A 211 -13.03 -12.50 18.55
N ASP A 212 -13.01 -11.68 19.58
CA ASP A 212 -14.19 -11.02 20.14
C ASP A 212 -14.64 -9.75 19.38
N GLY A 213 -13.99 -9.43 18.27
CA GLY A 213 -14.29 -8.25 17.44
C GLY A 213 -13.74 -6.93 17.98
N LYS A 214 -12.97 -6.94 19.06
CA LYS A 214 -12.33 -5.74 19.65
C LYS A 214 -11.05 -5.35 18.94
N SER A 215 -10.44 -6.26 18.17
CA SER A 215 -9.25 -5.92 17.39
C SER A 215 -9.51 -4.66 16.55
N SER A 216 -8.59 -3.71 16.58
CA SER A 216 -8.82 -2.40 15.97
C SER A 216 -7.71 -2.03 14.97
N ARG A 217 -8.07 -1.33 13.92
CA ARG A 217 -7.15 -0.87 12.89
C ARG A 217 -7.30 0.62 12.66
N ASP A 218 -6.18 1.24 12.35
CA ASP A 218 -6.12 2.57 11.74
C ASP A 218 -6.45 2.39 10.25
N TYR A 219 -7.69 2.71 9.88
CA TYR A 219 -8.16 2.66 8.50
C TYR A 219 -7.99 4.02 7.86
N THR A 220 -7.14 4.12 6.85
CA THR A 220 -6.82 5.37 6.16
C THR A 220 -7.39 5.35 4.75
N TYR A 221 -8.14 6.39 4.40
CA TYR A 221 -8.76 6.47 3.07
C TYR A 221 -7.70 6.68 1.98
N ILE A 222 -7.94 6.09 0.81
CA ILE A 222 -6.98 6.06 -0.30
C ILE A 222 -6.52 7.46 -0.73
N ASP A 223 -7.41 8.45 -0.81
CA ASP A 223 -7.04 9.79 -1.25
C ASP A 223 -6.08 10.47 -0.28
N ASP A 224 -6.23 10.24 1.04
CA ASP A 224 -5.29 10.76 2.04
C ASP A 224 -3.92 10.12 1.89
N ILE A 225 -3.85 8.81 1.63
CA ILE A 225 -2.59 8.11 1.35
C ILE A 225 -1.93 8.69 0.08
N ILE A 226 -2.70 8.91 -0.98
CA ILE A 226 -2.19 9.48 -2.23
C ILE A 226 -1.65 10.91 -2.00
N ASP A 227 -2.36 11.73 -1.22
CA ASP A 227 -1.88 13.07 -0.85
C ASP A 227 -0.52 12.99 -0.10
N GLY A 228 -0.36 12.05 0.83
CA GLY A 228 0.89 11.79 1.53
C GLY A 228 2.03 11.32 0.61
N VAL A 229 1.74 10.42 -0.35
CA VAL A 229 2.73 9.95 -1.33
C VAL A 229 3.15 11.08 -2.27
N VAL A 230 2.22 11.89 -2.78
CA VAL A 230 2.52 13.05 -3.65
C VAL A 230 3.38 14.06 -2.90
N ALA A 231 3.02 14.43 -1.67
CA ALA A 231 3.83 15.32 -0.85
C ALA A 231 5.24 14.76 -0.59
N SER A 232 5.35 13.43 -0.45
CA SER A 232 6.64 12.75 -0.31
C SER A 232 7.49 12.83 -1.59
N ILE A 233 6.90 12.67 -2.78
CA ILE A 233 7.60 12.83 -4.07
C ILE A 233 8.18 14.24 -4.21
N GLU A 234 7.42 15.25 -3.82
CA GLU A 234 7.83 16.66 -3.90
C GLU A 234 8.96 17.01 -2.90
N LYS A 235 8.89 16.45 -1.68
CA LYS A 235 9.72 16.84 -0.54
C LYS A 235 10.85 15.86 -0.20
N VAL A 236 11.00 14.75 -0.94
CA VAL A 236 12.01 13.74 -0.61
C VAL A 236 13.42 14.32 -0.62
N SER A 237 14.06 14.22 0.55
CA SER A 237 15.43 14.67 0.80
C SER A 237 16.02 13.86 1.95
N GLY A 238 17.29 13.46 1.85
CA GLY A 238 17.94 12.61 2.85
C GLY A 238 17.29 11.22 2.93
N HIS A 239 17.23 10.68 4.14
CA HIS A 239 16.55 9.40 4.41
C HIS A 239 15.57 9.58 5.56
N GLU A 240 14.29 9.31 5.30
CA GLU A 240 13.23 9.39 6.30
C GLU A 240 12.35 8.15 6.28
N VAL A 241 11.95 7.70 7.46
CA VAL A 241 10.84 6.74 7.65
C VAL A 241 9.66 7.54 8.15
N ILE A 242 8.47 7.36 7.54
CA ILE A 242 7.31 8.21 7.80
C ILE A 242 6.05 7.35 7.84
N ASN A 243 5.26 7.48 8.92
CA ASN A 243 3.94 6.85 9.02
C ASN A 243 2.90 7.60 8.19
N LEU A 244 2.12 6.88 7.40
CA LEU A 244 0.92 7.42 6.77
C LEU A 244 -0.31 6.63 7.25
N GLY A 245 -1.10 7.28 8.11
CA GLY A 245 -2.28 6.74 8.77
C GLY A 245 -3.33 7.83 8.96
N GLU A 246 -4.51 7.44 9.46
CA GLU A 246 -5.59 8.37 9.86
C GLU A 246 -5.35 8.94 11.27
N SER A 247 -4.54 8.26 12.09
CA SER A 247 -4.40 8.53 13.52
C SER A 247 -5.72 8.38 14.31
N ARG A 248 -6.56 7.44 13.87
CA ARG A 248 -7.79 7.00 14.55
C ARG A 248 -7.97 5.51 14.35
N THR A 249 -8.65 4.86 15.28
CA THR A 249 -8.86 3.41 15.20
C THR A 249 -10.34 3.07 15.13
N THR A 250 -10.67 2.04 14.36
CA THR A 250 -12.01 1.46 14.30
C THR A 250 -11.92 -0.02 14.62
N SER A 251 -12.76 -0.51 15.53
CA SER A 251 -12.82 -1.93 15.87
C SER A 251 -13.48 -2.75 14.76
N LEU A 252 -13.18 -4.06 14.72
CA LEU A 252 -13.78 -4.96 13.74
C LEU A 252 -15.31 -4.98 13.86
N SER A 253 -15.85 -5.03 15.09
CA SER A 253 -17.29 -4.99 15.33
C SER A 253 -17.93 -3.67 14.89
N GLU A 254 -17.22 -2.55 15.06
CA GLU A 254 -17.70 -1.25 14.59
C GLU A 254 -17.69 -1.17 13.05
N LEU A 255 -16.63 -1.66 12.40
CA LEU A 255 -16.55 -1.74 10.95
C LEU A 255 -17.72 -2.54 10.35
N ILE A 256 -18.02 -3.72 10.93
CA ILE A 256 -19.14 -4.54 10.46
C ILE A 256 -20.46 -3.77 10.57
N ARG A 257 -20.73 -3.13 11.72
CA ARG A 257 -21.96 -2.34 11.92
C ARG A 257 -22.09 -1.18 10.92
N LYS A 258 -20.97 -0.48 10.62
CA LYS A 258 -20.96 0.59 9.63
C LYS A 258 -21.29 0.07 8.22
N LEU A 259 -20.72 -1.08 7.83
CA LEU A 259 -21.01 -1.72 6.55
C LEU A 259 -22.47 -2.18 6.47
N GLU A 260 -23.02 -2.83 7.53
CA GLU A 260 -24.44 -3.19 7.60
C GLU A 260 -25.36 -1.98 7.36
N SER A 261 -25.05 -0.86 8.00
CA SER A 261 -25.84 0.38 7.87
C SER A 261 -25.82 0.91 6.44
N LEU A 262 -24.65 0.94 5.81
CA LEU A 262 -24.49 1.44 4.44
C LEU A 262 -25.10 0.51 3.39
N LEU A 263 -25.04 -0.80 3.63
CA LEU A 263 -25.57 -1.81 2.71
C LEU A 263 -27.10 -2.03 2.90
N GLY A 264 -27.64 -1.66 4.06
CA GLY A 264 -29.03 -1.92 4.44
C GLY A 264 -29.30 -3.41 4.69
N LYS A 265 -28.27 -4.19 5.00
CA LYS A 265 -28.32 -5.65 5.20
C LYS A 265 -27.60 -6.04 6.47
N LYS A 266 -28.01 -7.14 7.12
CA LYS A 266 -27.35 -7.69 8.30
C LYS A 266 -26.32 -8.73 7.91
N ALA A 267 -25.17 -8.67 8.57
CA ALA A 267 -24.12 -9.67 8.45
C ALA A 267 -24.52 -10.95 9.23
N GLN A 268 -24.29 -12.10 8.62
CA GLN A 268 -24.34 -13.39 9.30
C GLN A 268 -22.94 -13.68 9.85
N VAL A 269 -22.68 -13.35 11.12
CA VAL A 269 -21.34 -13.41 11.70
C VAL A 269 -21.14 -14.73 12.41
N LYS A 270 -20.07 -15.46 12.04
CA LYS A 270 -19.57 -16.64 12.73
C LYS A 270 -18.21 -16.34 13.38
N ILE A 271 -18.14 -16.57 14.69
CA ILE A 271 -16.96 -16.26 15.50
C ILE A 271 -16.04 -17.46 15.57
N PHE A 272 -14.76 -17.24 15.34
CA PHE A 272 -13.69 -18.22 15.45
C PHE A 272 -12.61 -17.72 16.45
N PRO A 273 -11.77 -18.62 17.00
CA PRO A 273 -10.62 -18.23 17.81
C PRO A 273 -9.66 -17.28 17.06
N ASP A 274 -8.90 -16.50 17.82
CA ASP A 274 -7.85 -15.64 17.26
C ASP A 274 -6.86 -16.41 16.38
N GLN A 275 -6.34 -15.75 15.37
CA GLN A 275 -5.41 -16.35 14.42
C GLN A 275 -3.96 -15.91 14.70
N PRO A 276 -2.97 -16.83 14.56
CA PRO A 276 -1.57 -16.47 14.67
C PRO A 276 -1.17 -15.35 13.70
N GLY A 277 -0.37 -14.38 14.17
CA GLY A 277 0.12 -13.27 13.37
C GLY A 277 -0.84 -12.07 13.25
N ASP A 278 -2.06 -12.16 13.78
CA ASP A 278 -2.95 -11.02 13.86
C ASP A 278 -2.49 -10.06 14.97
N VAL A 279 -2.39 -8.78 14.63
CA VAL A 279 -2.07 -7.69 15.56
C VAL A 279 -3.35 -7.22 16.24
N GLU A 280 -3.34 -7.08 17.57
CA GLU A 280 -4.52 -6.65 18.32
C GLU A 280 -4.96 -5.23 17.93
N ARG A 281 -4.00 -4.31 17.78
CA ARG A 281 -4.27 -2.91 17.47
C ARG A 281 -3.21 -2.31 16.57
N THR A 282 -3.64 -1.50 15.58
CA THR A 282 -2.75 -0.59 14.85
C THR A 282 -3.25 0.85 15.01
N TYR A 283 -2.34 1.77 15.34
CA TYR A 283 -2.64 3.19 15.56
C TYR A 283 -1.40 4.03 15.24
N ALA A 284 -1.49 4.93 14.26
CA ALA A 284 -0.38 5.74 13.79
C ALA A 284 -0.17 6.99 14.64
N ASP A 285 1.09 7.26 15.01
CA ASP A 285 1.54 8.63 15.23
C ASP A 285 1.92 9.24 13.87
N ILE A 286 1.23 10.29 13.47
CA ILE A 286 1.44 10.99 12.20
C ILE A 286 2.11 12.35 12.35
N SER A 287 2.63 12.68 13.55
CA SER A 287 3.25 13.97 13.86
C SER A 287 4.41 14.27 12.92
N LYS A 288 5.23 13.25 12.61
CA LYS A 288 6.33 13.36 11.67
C LYS A 288 5.85 13.63 10.24
N ALA A 289 4.83 12.90 9.78
CA ALA A 289 4.22 13.13 8.48
C ALA A 289 3.65 14.55 8.35
N SER A 290 2.98 15.03 9.39
CA SER A 290 2.47 16.40 9.43
C SER A 290 3.59 17.43 9.32
N THR A 291 4.68 17.25 10.05
CA THR A 291 5.83 18.19 10.08
C THR A 291 6.58 18.20 8.74
N ILE A 292 6.93 17.02 8.21
CA ILE A 292 7.78 16.91 7.02
C ILE A 292 6.96 17.10 5.74
N LEU A 293 5.79 16.46 5.66
CA LEU A 293 5.00 16.43 4.44
C LEU A 293 3.86 17.46 4.43
N GLY A 294 3.47 18.02 5.59
CA GLY A 294 2.23 18.76 5.74
C GLY A 294 1.02 17.83 5.67
N TYR A 295 1.20 16.55 5.96
CA TYR A 295 0.17 15.52 5.88
C TYR A 295 -0.92 15.75 6.93
N SER A 296 -2.16 15.81 6.47
CA SER A 296 -3.35 15.96 7.32
C SER A 296 -4.50 15.17 6.68
N PRO A 297 -4.77 13.95 7.17
CA PRO A 297 -5.86 13.13 6.61
C PRO A 297 -7.21 13.82 6.84
N ARG A 298 -8.06 13.79 5.82
CA ARG A 298 -9.33 14.54 5.76
C ARG A 298 -10.56 13.68 5.80
N PHE A 299 -10.43 12.41 5.38
CA PHE A 299 -11.56 11.52 5.21
C PHE A 299 -11.76 10.62 6.41
N ALA A 300 -12.76 10.92 7.23
CA ALA A 300 -13.21 9.99 8.27
C ALA A 300 -13.68 8.66 7.66
N ILE A 301 -13.60 7.57 8.44
CA ILE A 301 -13.95 6.22 7.97
C ILE A 301 -15.36 6.14 7.39
N ASP A 302 -16.34 6.84 7.95
CA ASP A 302 -17.73 6.81 7.48
C ASP A 302 -17.88 7.33 6.05
N GLU A 303 -17.21 8.44 5.75
CA GLU A 303 -17.21 9.02 4.40
C GLU A 303 -16.48 8.10 3.42
N GLY A 304 -15.32 7.57 3.82
CA GLY A 304 -14.54 6.64 2.98
C GLY A 304 -15.30 5.34 2.68
N LEU A 305 -15.99 4.76 3.68
CA LEU A 305 -16.83 3.56 3.50
C LEU A 305 -18.01 3.83 2.57
N LYS A 306 -18.66 4.98 2.68
CA LYS A 306 -19.74 5.38 1.77
C LYS A 306 -19.25 5.41 0.32
N ARG A 307 -18.12 6.06 0.04
CA ARG A 307 -17.51 6.12 -1.29
C ARG A 307 -17.10 4.74 -1.80
N PHE A 308 -16.59 3.89 -0.91
CA PHE A 308 -16.25 2.51 -1.24
C PHE A 308 -17.49 1.70 -1.67
N VAL A 309 -18.57 1.76 -0.89
CA VAL A 309 -19.83 1.03 -1.19
C VAL A 309 -20.45 1.53 -2.48
N GLU A 310 -20.46 2.84 -2.72
CA GLU A 310 -20.93 3.43 -3.98
C GLU A 310 -20.14 2.91 -5.20
N TRP A 311 -18.83 2.85 -5.08
CA TRP A 311 -17.94 2.29 -6.11
C TRP A 311 -18.21 0.80 -6.33
N TYR A 312 -18.28 0.02 -5.26
CA TYR A 312 -18.52 -1.42 -5.30
C TYR A 312 -19.84 -1.75 -6.05
N ARG A 313 -20.91 -1.08 -5.70
CA ARG A 313 -22.23 -1.27 -6.34
C ARG A 313 -22.27 -0.84 -7.82
N LYS A 314 -21.45 0.13 -8.22
CA LYS A 314 -21.30 0.52 -9.64
C LYS A 314 -20.54 -0.54 -10.45
N GLY A 315 -19.54 -1.18 -9.84
CA GLY A 315 -18.73 -2.23 -10.47
C GLY A 315 -19.51 -3.53 -10.70
N GLU A 316 -20.37 -3.93 -9.77
CA GLU A 316 -21.22 -5.13 -9.92
C GLU A 316 -22.35 -4.98 -10.95
N ARG A 317 -22.66 -3.75 -11.39
CA ARG A 317 -23.67 -3.47 -12.43
C ARG A 317 -23.09 -3.43 -13.84
N ARG A 318 -21.77 -3.62 -14.01
CA ARG A 318 -21.08 -3.69 -15.28
C ARG A 318 -20.63 -5.10 -15.59
#